data_2382521bb962d665e11b23ea594fea02
#
_entry.id   2382521bb962d665e11b23ea594fea02
#
_cell.length_a   1.000
_cell.length_b   1.000
_cell.length_c   1.000
_cell.angle_alpha   90.00
_cell.angle_beta   90.00
_cell.angle_gamma   90.00
#
_symmetry.space_group_name_H-M   'P 1'
#
loop_
_entity.id
_entity.type
_entity.pdbx_description
1 polymer ?
#
loop_
_entity_poly.entity_id
_entity_poly.type
_entity_poly.pdbx_seq_one_letter_code
_entity_poly.pdbx_strand_id
1 'polypeptide(L)'
;MPTGDGLLVRLHPPLGRLNAVQLRAIAAAAQRHGNGRLDISGRGNLQIRGIGEPSHQILVDELAAAGLSGSAGPGALARVIVSPLAGRDPADQLDAAVLARQVEAAVGSVQGLPGKLAIAVDGGGIFPLVELNADIYVVAIDSTAVAIGLGSAAGPRWCGTTAPSELPMALAALLTGFAAAIASGKAPAAMRRAPADLPAALAAAARLAPPAIPRSRPATPRAGILEMPDGGAGVVVAPPFGRLEAAQLIEVAGWAKRFGDGEVRLSPWRGIVFPSVRPEHLAALTALACGAGLIAEPGDPRLAVFACPGGPDCANASVATRRDASRLAAAAGPLLRGGARIHVSGCAKGCAHPGRAALTLVGDGGAYRVVVAGSPRDPAIARLAIGDIEERLRSVETSADLASRFAGKI
;
A
#
# COMPACT_ATOMS: atom_id res chain seq x y z
N MET A 1 6.33 -16.62 7.37
CA MET A 1 5.00 -17.00 6.80
C MET A 1 5.25 -17.81 5.52
N PRO A 2 4.73 -19.02 5.38
CA PRO A 2 4.95 -19.86 4.20
C PRO A 2 4.29 -19.26 2.95
N THR A 3 4.97 -19.39 1.80
CA THR A 3 4.56 -18.97 0.47
C THR A 3 4.96 -20.04 -0.56
N GLY A 4 4.65 -19.88 -1.85
CA GLY A 4 5.00 -20.86 -2.88
C GLY A 4 6.51 -20.96 -3.16
N ASP A 5 7.25 -19.92 -2.83
CA ASP A 5 8.69 -19.80 -3.05
C ASP A 5 9.53 -19.93 -1.75
N GLY A 6 8.96 -20.41 -0.65
CA GLY A 6 9.61 -20.54 0.66
C GLY A 6 8.92 -19.71 1.75
N LEU A 7 9.67 -19.29 2.77
CA LEU A 7 9.15 -18.39 3.79
C LEU A 7 9.24 -16.92 3.35
N LEU A 8 8.39 -16.10 3.96
CA LEU A 8 8.36 -14.64 3.77
C LEU A 8 8.57 -13.97 5.13
N VAL A 9 9.54 -13.06 5.20
CA VAL A 9 9.74 -12.14 6.32
C VAL A 9 9.28 -10.74 5.92
N ARG A 10 8.55 -10.09 6.82
CA ARG A 10 7.99 -8.75 6.59
C ARG A 10 8.63 -7.75 7.53
N LEU A 11 9.13 -6.67 6.96
CA LEU A 11 9.70 -5.53 7.68
C LEU A 11 8.67 -4.40 7.74
N HIS A 12 8.59 -3.76 8.90
CA HIS A 12 7.78 -2.59 9.17
C HIS A 12 8.67 -1.47 9.68
N PRO A 13 9.42 -0.78 8.80
CA PRO A 13 10.27 0.31 9.25
C PRO A 13 9.42 1.40 9.92
N PRO A 14 9.84 1.97 11.05
CA PRO A 14 9.14 3.07 11.70
C PRO A 14 8.89 4.21 10.71
N LEU A 15 7.64 4.68 10.60
CA LEU A 15 7.22 5.71 9.63
C LEU A 15 7.57 5.37 8.16
N GLY A 16 7.77 4.11 7.82
CA GLY A 16 8.24 3.67 6.51
C GLY A 16 9.69 4.06 6.18
N ARG A 17 10.49 4.55 7.15
CA ARG A 17 11.84 5.12 6.94
C ARG A 17 12.90 4.03 6.84
N LEU A 18 13.77 4.19 5.84
CA LEU A 18 14.95 3.35 5.65
C LEU A 18 16.13 4.22 5.22
N ASN A 19 17.23 4.14 5.95
CA ASN A 19 18.47 4.76 5.53
C ASN A 19 19.27 3.85 4.58
N ALA A 20 20.28 4.41 3.92
CA ALA A 20 21.06 3.70 2.92
C ALA A 20 21.84 2.49 3.49
N VAL A 21 22.18 2.48 4.77
CA VAL A 21 22.82 1.33 5.43
C VAL A 21 21.83 0.19 5.60
N GLN A 22 20.63 0.52 6.08
CA GLN A 22 19.53 -0.44 6.24
C GLN A 22 19.09 -1.06 4.90
N LEU A 23 18.98 -0.23 3.84
CA LEU A 23 18.65 -0.73 2.50
C LEU A 23 19.67 -1.76 1.99
N ARG A 24 20.98 -1.49 2.19
CA ARG A 24 22.03 -2.43 1.82
C ARG A 24 21.99 -3.70 2.67
N ALA A 25 21.76 -3.59 3.98
CA ALA A 25 21.61 -4.74 4.86
C ALA A 25 20.44 -5.62 4.43
N ILE A 26 19.29 -5.04 4.11
CA ILE A 26 18.12 -5.76 3.61
C ILE A 26 18.43 -6.46 2.28
N ALA A 27 19.08 -5.78 1.34
CA ALA A 27 19.44 -6.36 0.05
C ALA A 27 20.40 -7.54 0.20
N ALA A 28 21.45 -7.40 1.01
CA ALA A 28 22.41 -8.46 1.29
C ALA A 28 21.74 -9.66 1.98
N ALA A 29 20.88 -9.41 2.95
CA ALA A 29 20.12 -10.44 3.64
C ALA A 29 19.16 -11.19 2.70
N ALA A 30 18.50 -10.47 1.77
CA ALA A 30 17.63 -11.07 0.75
C ALA A 30 18.39 -11.97 -0.21
N GLN A 31 19.63 -11.61 -0.57
CA GLN A 31 20.50 -12.43 -1.43
C GLN A 31 21.03 -13.66 -0.70
N ARG A 32 21.43 -13.53 0.58
CA ARG A 32 22.04 -14.65 1.34
C ARG A 32 21.03 -15.68 1.81
N HIS A 33 19.85 -15.24 2.25
CA HIS A 33 18.89 -16.08 2.95
C HIS A 33 17.57 -16.29 2.21
N GLY A 34 17.33 -15.50 1.15
CA GLY A 34 16.14 -15.56 0.32
C GLY A 34 16.47 -15.85 -1.14
N ASN A 35 15.53 -15.54 -2.02
CA ASN A 35 15.68 -15.66 -3.47
C ASN A 35 16.12 -14.34 -4.15
N GLY A 36 16.58 -13.35 -3.39
CA GLY A 36 16.99 -12.03 -3.90
C GLY A 36 15.82 -11.09 -4.23
N ARG A 37 14.58 -11.52 -4.04
CA ARG A 37 13.39 -10.75 -4.39
C ARG A 37 12.75 -10.09 -3.18
N LEU A 38 12.31 -8.85 -3.39
CA LEU A 38 11.63 -8.06 -2.36
C LEU A 38 10.31 -7.53 -2.93
N ASP A 39 9.29 -7.48 -2.08
CA ASP A 39 7.99 -6.93 -2.45
C ASP A 39 7.63 -5.76 -1.52
N ILE A 40 7.26 -4.61 -2.09
CA ILE A 40 6.61 -3.53 -1.35
C ILE A 40 5.10 -3.78 -1.37
N SER A 41 4.51 -3.84 -0.19
CA SER A 41 3.06 -4.10 -0.06
C SER A 41 2.24 -2.82 -0.22
N GLY A 42 0.93 -2.96 -0.48
CA GLY A 42 -0.02 -1.85 -0.50
C GLY A 42 -0.27 -1.21 0.89
N ARG A 43 0.62 -1.41 1.86
CA ARG A 43 0.64 -0.78 3.19
C ARG A 43 2.02 -0.21 3.53
N GLY A 44 2.88 -0.03 2.53
CA GLY A 44 4.24 0.50 2.74
C GLY A 44 5.16 -0.43 3.54
N ASN A 45 4.95 -1.76 3.51
CA ASN A 45 5.84 -2.72 4.15
C ASN A 45 6.75 -3.38 3.13
N LEU A 46 7.98 -3.67 3.51
CA LEU A 46 8.91 -4.44 2.69
C LEU A 46 8.87 -5.93 3.07
N GLN A 47 8.93 -6.82 2.09
CA GLN A 47 8.88 -8.25 2.28
C GLN A 47 10.09 -8.89 1.61
N ILE A 48 10.87 -9.69 2.34
CA ILE A 48 11.93 -10.54 1.82
C ILE A 48 11.32 -11.90 1.52
N ARG A 49 11.60 -12.47 0.35
CA ARG A 49 10.94 -13.67 -0.17
C ARG A 49 11.91 -14.83 -0.36
N GLY A 50 11.35 -16.04 -0.46
CA GLY A 50 12.09 -17.24 -0.81
C GLY A 50 13.06 -17.71 0.27
N ILE A 51 12.74 -17.45 1.54
CA ILE A 51 13.62 -17.77 2.67
C ILE A 51 13.47 -19.26 3.00
N GLY A 52 14.59 -19.96 3.10
CA GLY A 52 14.63 -21.34 3.61
C GLY A 52 14.38 -21.39 5.13
N GLU A 53 13.71 -22.44 5.61
CA GLU A 53 13.45 -22.60 7.06
C GLU A 53 14.72 -22.50 7.92
N PRO A 54 15.88 -23.14 7.54
CA PRO A 54 17.11 -23.05 8.32
C PRO A 54 17.67 -21.62 8.41
N SER A 55 17.44 -20.79 7.39
CA SER A 55 17.96 -19.42 7.32
C SER A 55 17.07 -18.39 8.01
N HIS A 56 15.85 -18.77 8.41
CA HIS A 56 14.84 -17.80 8.91
C HIS A 56 15.32 -17.06 10.16
N GLN A 57 15.83 -17.79 11.18
CA GLN A 57 16.26 -17.15 12.43
C GLN A 57 17.51 -16.30 12.21
N ILE A 58 18.46 -16.76 11.41
CA ILE A 58 19.69 -16.02 11.07
C ILE A 58 19.33 -14.70 10.40
N LEU A 59 18.42 -14.73 9.43
CA LEU A 59 17.92 -13.52 8.77
C LEU A 59 17.27 -12.53 9.77
N VAL A 60 16.44 -13.02 10.69
CA VAL A 60 15.79 -12.18 11.70
C VAL A 60 16.82 -11.49 12.59
N ASP A 61 17.83 -12.22 13.04
CA ASP A 61 18.89 -11.71 13.91
C ASP A 61 19.77 -10.67 13.18
N GLU A 62 20.12 -10.90 11.92
CA GLU A 62 20.86 -9.94 11.09
C GLU A 62 20.07 -8.63 10.87
N LEU A 63 18.78 -8.75 10.59
CA LEU A 63 17.92 -7.57 10.43
C LEU A 63 17.76 -6.82 11.75
N ALA A 64 17.65 -7.51 12.87
CA ALA A 64 17.60 -6.89 14.19
C ALA A 64 18.89 -6.14 14.52
N ALA A 65 20.04 -6.71 14.20
CA ALA A 65 21.35 -6.06 14.37
C ALA A 65 21.49 -4.79 13.49
N ALA A 66 20.80 -4.73 12.35
CA ALA A 66 20.72 -3.55 11.49
C ALA A 66 19.66 -2.51 11.96
N GLY A 67 19.06 -2.70 13.13
CA GLY A 67 18.00 -1.83 13.65
C GLY A 67 16.66 -1.98 12.91
N LEU A 68 16.46 -3.16 12.30
CA LEU A 68 15.25 -3.50 11.52
C LEU A 68 14.45 -4.60 12.22
N SER A 69 14.41 -4.60 13.55
CA SER A 69 13.59 -5.52 14.32
C SER A 69 12.14 -5.41 13.86
N GLY A 70 11.66 -6.44 13.17
CA GLY A 70 10.27 -6.53 12.80
C GLY A 70 9.40 -6.67 14.05
N SER A 71 8.25 -6.07 14.06
CA SER A 71 7.18 -6.39 15.02
C SER A 71 6.63 -7.78 14.71
N ALA A 72 7.46 -8.81 14.87
CA ALA A 72 7.12 -10.22 14.65
C ALA A 72 6.84 -10.90 15.98
N GLY A 73 5.81 -10.42 16.69
CA GLY A 73 5.23 -11.15 17.81
C GLY A 73 3.82 -11.63 17.49
N PRO A 74 3.33 -12.73 18.08
CA PRO A 74 1.91 -13.02 18.11
C PRO A 74 1.22 -11.87 18.84
N GLY A 75 0.45 -11.06 18.12
CA GLY A 75 -0.15 -9.81 18.64
C GLY A 75 0.45 -8.55 18.00
N ALA A 76 1.04 -8.66 16.79
CA ALA A 76 1.51 -7.50 16.04
C ALA A 76 0.45 -6.39 16.08
N LEU A 77 0.84 -5.28 16.68
CA LEU A 77 0.04 -4.07 16.88
C LEU A 77 -0.64 -3.64 15.58
N ALA A 78 -1.77 -2.96 15.72
CA ALA A 78 -2.44 -2.27 14.64
C ALA A 78 -1.40 -1.48 13.84
N ARG A 79 -1.50 -1.56 12.52
CA ARG A 79 -0.50 -0.97 11.64
C ARG A 79 -0.85 0.46 11.36
N VAL A 80 -0.02 1.34 11.88
CA VAL A 80 -0.07 2.76 11.54
C VAL A 80 0.57 2.92 10.16
N ILE A 81 -0.20 3.46 9.22
CA ILE A 81 0.25 3.85 7.88
C ILE A 81 0.28 5.36 7.87
N VAL A 82 1.44 5.92 7.68
CA VAL A 82 1.64 7.37 7.68
C VAL A 82 2.03 7.86 6.30
N SER A 83 1.81 9.15 6.02
CA SER A 83 2.34 9.81 4.83
C SER A 83 3.85 9.56 4.71
N PRO A 84 4.36 9.15 3.54
CA PRO A 84 5.79 9.00 3.35
C PRO A 84 6.57 10.32 3.47
N LEU A 85 5.88 11.46 3.48
CA LEU A 85 6.48 12.77 3.76
C LEU A 85 6.33 13.20 5.23
N ALA A 86 5.84 12.34 6.13
CA ALA A 86 5.65 12.68 7.54
C ALA A 86 6.89 13.31 8.19
N GLY A 87 6.70 14.48 8.79
CA GLY A 87 7.78 15.30 9.36
C GLY A 87 8.62 16.06 8.33
N ARG A 88 8.21 16.07 7.04
CA ARG A 88 8.89 16.75 5.93
C ARG A 88 7.95 17.39 4.93
N ASP A 89 6.65 17.24 5.09
CA ASP A 89 5.67 17.87 4.22
C ASP A 89 5.42 19.31 4.69
N PRO A 90 5.84 20.33 3.93
CA PRO A 90 5.65 21.72 4.34
C PRO A 90 4.18 22.17 4.28
N ALA A 91 3.31 21.38 3.66
CA ALA A 91 1.87 21.62 3.62
C ALA A 91 1.10 20.93 4.74
N ASP A 92 1.76 20.11 5.58
CA ASP A 92 1.11 19.46 6.72
C ASP A 92 0.50 20.52 7.66
N GLN A 93 -0.77 20.35 7.99
CA GLN A 93 -1.47 21.17 9.00
C GLN A 93 -0.99 20.81 10.41
N LEU A 94 -0.65 19.53 10.60
CA LEU A 94 -0.04 18.96 11.80
C LEU A 94 1.01 17.95 11.37
N ASP A 95 2.14 17.92 12.04
CA ASP A 95 3.21 16.94 11.76
C ASP A 95 2.66 15.50 11.83
N ALA A 96 2.54 14.85 10.68
CA ALA A 96 2.05 13.49 10.57
C ALA A 96 2.91 12.48 11.36
N ALA A 97 4.20 12.74 11.58
CA ALA A 97 5.05 11.87 12.39
C ALA A 97 4.75 11.99 13.88
N VAL A 98 4.35 13.19 14.35
CA VAL A 98 3.87 13.39 15.72
C VAL A 98 2.54 12.68 15.91
N LEU A 99 1.59 12.89 15.01
CA LEU A 99 0.28 12.22 15.05
C LEU A 99 0.45 10.69 15.03
N ALA A 100 1.33 10.15 14.20
CA ALA A 100 1.59 8.72 14.11
C ALA A 100 2.08 8.14 15.46
N ARG A 101 3.01 8.81 16.14
CA ARG A 101 3.47 8.38 17.47
C ARG A 101 2.35 8.40 18.52
N GLN A 102 1.47 9.41 18.47
CA GLN A 102 0.30 9.47 19.35
C GLN A 102 -0.67 8.32 19.09
N VAL A 103 -0.90 8.00 17.81
CA VAL A 103 -1.74 6.85 17.40
C VAL A 103 -1.11 5.53 17.83
N GLU A 104 0.20 5.34 17.66
CA GLU A 104 0.92 4.14 18.11
C GLU A 104 0.81 3.96 19.63
N ALA A 105 0.95 5.03 20.40
CA ALA A 105 0.78 4.99 21.86
C ALA A 105 -0.65 4.60 22.26
N ALA A 106 -1.67 5.16 21.59
CA ALA A 106 -3.06 4.81 21.84
C ALA A 106 -3.35 3.33 21.52
N VAL A 107 -2.84 2.83 20.37
CA VAL A 107 -2.95 1.42 19.98
C VAL A 107 -2.27 0.51 21.00
N GLY A 108 -1.08 0.86 21.47
CA GLY A 108 -0.31 0.09 22.46
C GLY A 108 -0.99 -0.03 23.83
N SER A 109 -1.87 0.90 24.17
CA SER A 109 -2.62 0.88 25.43
C SER A 109 -3.87 -0.02 25.43
N VAL A 110 -4.30 -0.52 24.25
CA VAL A 110 -5.55 -1.28 24.12
C VAL A 110 -5.30 -2.74 23.78
N GLN A 111 -5.90 -3.64 24.54
CA GLN A 111 -5.85 -5.11 24.33
C GLN A 111 -7.01 -5.58 23.44
N GLY A 112 -6.84 -6.75 22.81
CA GLY A 112 -7.91 -7.41 22.05
C GLY A 112 -8.17 -6.82 20.65
N LEU A 113 -7.29 -5.95 20.15
CA LEU A 113 -7.40 -5.41 18.80
C LEU A 113 -7.08 -6.45 17.72
N PRO A 114 -7.78 -6.43 16.57
CA PRO A 114 -7.48 -7.34 15.47
C PRO A 114 -6.06 -7.15 14.93
N GLY A 115 -5.30 -8.22 14.75
CA GLY A 115 -3.92 -8.16 14.22
C GLY A 115 -3.80 -7.65 12.76
N LYS A 116 -4.92 -7.39 12.08
CA LYS A 116 -4.97 -6.80 10.74
C LYS A 116 -5.52 -5.37 10.72
N LEU A 117 -5.81 -4.80 11.89
CA LEU A 117 -6.27 -3.42 12.00
C LEU A 117 -5.27 -2.48 11.34
N ALA A 118 -5.73 -1.57 10.47
CA ALA A 118 -4.92 -0.60 9.77
C ALA A 118 -5.43 0.82 10.06
N ILE A 119 -4.55 1.71 10.47
CA ILE A 119 -4.87 3.11 10.79
C ILE A 119 -4.06 3.99 9.85
N ALA A 120 -4.72 4.81 9.03
CA ALA A 120 -4.09 5.80 8.17
C ALA A 120 -3.98 7.13 8.92
N VAL A 121 -2.77 7.68 8.99
CA VAL A 121 -2.46 8.94 9.67
C VAL A 121 -1.92 9.94 8.65
N ASP A 122 -2.60 11.07 8.52
CA ASP A 122 -2.43 12.08 7.49
C ASP A 122 -2.37 13.47 8.12
N GLY A 123 -1.26 14.16 7.94
CA GLY A 123 -1.02 15.50 8.48
C GLY A 123 -1.77 16.63 7.77
N GLY A 124 -2.54 16.34 6.73
CA GLY A 124 -3.23 17.37 5.92
C GLY A 124 -2.38 17.95 4.79
N GLY A 125 -1.21 17.36 4.49
CA GLY A 125 -0.25 17.82 3.49
C GLY A 125 -0.52 17.35 2.06
N ILE A 126 0.54 17.35 1.22
CA ILE A 126 0.45 17.05 -0.21
C ILE A 126 0.27 15.56 -0.52
N PHE A 127 0.41 14.66 0.47
CA PHE A 127 0.34 13.21 0.29
C PHE A 127 -0.89 12.60 1.00
N PRO A 128 -2.13 12.76 0.44
CA PRO A 128 -3.34 12.31 1.09
C PRO A 128 -3.44 10.78 1.18
N LEU A 129 -3.93 10.27 2.31
CA LEU A 129 -4.08 8.85 2.57
C LEU A 129 -5.55 8.35 2.56
N VAL A 130 -6.50 9.20 2.25
CA VAL A 130 -7.94 8.86 2.28
C VAL A 130 -8.35 7.79 1.26
N GLU A 131 -7.56 7.60 0.20
CA GLU A 131 -7.78 6.54 -0.79
C GLU A 131 -7.33 5.15 -0.32
N LEU A 132 -6.60 5.04 0.79
CA LEU A 132 -6.17 3.76 1.32
C LEU A 132 -7.37 2.99 1.88
N ASN A 133 -7.30 1.69 1.79
CA ASN A 133 -8.26 0.81 2.45
C ASN A 133 -7.81 0.58 3.90
N ALA A 134 -8.05 1.58 4.77
CA ALA A 134 -7.77 1.52 6.20
C ALA A 134 -9.06 1.24 7.00
N ASP A 135 -8.90 0.76 8.23
CA ASP A 135 -10.01 0.55 9.15
C ASP A 135 -10.34 1.85 9.90
N ILE A 136 -9.32 2.67 10.20
CA ILE A 136 -9.47 3.99 10.85
C ILE A 136 -8.62 5.00 10.08
N TYR A 137 -9.13 6.22 10.00
CA TYR A 137 -8.45 7.38 9.42
C TYR A 137 -8.32 8.46 10.48
N VAL A 138 -7.11 8.99 10.64
CA VAL A 138 -6.77 10.13 11.49
C VAL A 138 -6.19 11.20 10.57
N VAL A 139 -6.92 12.25 10.32
CA VAL A 139 -6.58 13.27 9.32
C VAL A 139 -6.62 14.65 9.95
N ALA A 140 -5.53 15.39 9.89
CA ALA A 140 -5.50 16.78 10.32
C ALA A 140 -6.39 17.64 9.41
N ILE A 141 -7.27 18.44 10.01
CA ILE A 141 -8.13 19.42 9.31
C ILE A 141 -7.38 20.75 9.23
N ASP A 142 -6.87 21.17 10.36
CA ASP A 142 -6.07 22.37 10.56
C ASP A 142 -5.13 22.17 11.76
N SER A 143 -4.47 23.24 12.24
CA SER A 143 -3.55 23.18 13.37
C SER A 143 -4.23 22.88 14.73
N THR A 144 -5.56 22.90 14.80
CA THR A 144 -6.34 22.77 16.06
C THR A 144 -7.22 21.55 16.11
N ALA A 145 -7.47 20.87 14.96
CA ALA A 145 -8.46 19.81 14.86
C ALA A 145 -7.97 18.64 14.00
N VAL A 146 -8.28 17.44 14.48
CA VAL A 146 -8.04 16.16 13.80
C VAL A 146 -9.38 15.46 13.59
N ALA A 147 -9.70 15.07 12.36
CA ALA A 147 -10.86 14.24 12.03
C ALA A 147 -10.53 12.76 12.24
N ILE A 148 -11.48 12.04 12.82
CA ILE A 148 -11.45 10.58 12.95
C ILE A 148 -12.56 10.00 12.08
N GLY A 149 -12.17 9.11 11.16
CA GLY A 149 -13.07 8.38 10.26
C GLY A 149 -12.92 6.89 10.41
N LEU A 150 -14.00 6.14 10.22
CA LEU A 150 -14.00 4.68 10.19
C LEU A 150 -14.17 4.18 8.77
N GLY A 151 -13.40 3.14 8.40
CA GLY A 151 -13.40 2.57 7.07
C GLY A 151 -14.76 1.97 6.68
N SER A 152 -15.18 2.21 5.46
CA SER A 152 -16.34 1.59 4.83
C SER A 152 -16.03 1.16 3.40
N ALA A 153 -16.98 0.50 2.73
CA ALA A 153 -16.83 0.14 1.31
C ALA A 153 -16.74 1.37 0.38
N ALA A 154 -17.29 2.51 0.82
CA ALA A 154 -17.32 3.77 0.07
C ALA A 154 -16.19 4.74 0.49
N GLY A 155 -15.26 4.32 1.36
CA GLY A 155 -14.22 5.19 1.93
C GLY A 155 -14.48 5.52 3.41
N PRO A 156 -13.83 6.55 3.96
CA PRO A 156 -14.00 6.91 5.36
C PRO A 156 -15.40 7.47 5.67
N ARG A 157 -16.00 6.96 6.75
CA ARG A 157 -17.17 7.60 7.39
C ARG A 157 -16.63 8.45 8.54
N TRP A 158 -16.71 9.76 8.39
CA TRP A 158 -16.24 10.71 9.40
C TRP A 158 -17.16 10.68 10.62
N CYS A 159 -16.59 10.36 11.78
CA CYS A 159 -17.33 10.13 13.01
C CYS A 159 -17.28 11.32 13.97
N GLY A 160 -16.25 12.15 13.88
CA GLY A 160 -16.08 13.32 14.71
C GLY A 160 -14.68 13.89 14.63
N THR A 161 -14.47 14.94 15.42
CA THR A 161 -13.19 15.62 15.53
C THR A 161 -12.68 15.64 16.98
N THR A 162 -11.39 15.83 17.17
CA THR A 162 -10.77 16.03 18.48
C THR A 162 -9.59 17.02 18.37
N ALA A 163 -9.22 17.64 19.46
CA ALA A 163 -7.98 18.42 19.51
C ALA A 163 -6.76 17.50 19.39
N PRO A 164 -5.65 17.94 18.78
CA PRO A 164 -4.43 17.12 18.66
C PRO A 164 -3.90 16.62 20.01
N SER A 165 -4.02 17.40 21.08
CA SER A 165 -3.61 17.04 22.45
C SER A 165 -4.47 15.93 23.05
N GLU A 166 -5.72 15.81 22.64
CA GLU A 166 -6.69 14.83 23.15
C GLU A 166 -6.74 13.55 22.29
N LEU A 167 -6.12 13.57 21.11
CA LEU A 167 -6.13 12.46 20.16
C LEU A 167 -5.77 11.10 20.79
N PRO A 168 -4.71 10.95 21.62
CA PRO A 168 -4.37 9.65 22.20
C PRO A 168 -5.49 9.07 23.05
N MET A 169 -6.12 9.89 23.89
CA MET A 169 -7.18 9.48 24.80
C MET A 169 -8.47 9.16 24.03
N ALA A 170 -8.87 10.01 23.09
CA ALA A 170 -10.05 9.80 22.27
C ALA A 170 -9.91 8.52 21.43
N LEU A 171 -8.76 8.31 20.80
CA LEU A 171 -8.50 7.13 19.99
C LEU A 171 -8.44 5.86 20.83
N ALA A 172 -7.80 5.88 22.02
CA ALA A 172 -7.79 4.74 22.94
C ALA A 172 -9.21 4.34 23.37
N ALA A 173 -10.06 5.32 23.69
CA ALA A 173 -11.47 5.07 24.06
C ALA A 173 -12.25 4.44 22.87
N LEU A 174 -12.08 4.96 21.65
CA LEU A 174 -12.68 4.41 20.42
C LEU A 174 -12.22 2.97 20.18
N LEU A 175 -10.92 2.70 20.27
CA LEU A 175 -10.34 1.37 20.09
C LEU A 175 -10.80 0.37 21.16
N THR A 176 -10.91 0.81 22.42
CA THR A 176 -11.44 -0.01 23.52
C THR A 176 -12.89 -0.40 23.26
N GLY A 177 -13.71 0.56 22.83
CA GLY A 177 -15.10 0.30 22.44
C GLY A 177 -15.21 -0.69 21.28
N PHE A 178 -14.32 -0.57 20.29
CA PHE A 178 -14.27 -1.50 19.17
C PHE A 178 -13.84 -2.91 19.59
N ALA A 179 -12.79 -3.04 20.41
CA ALA A 179 -12.36 -4.32 20.97
C ALA A 179 -13.48 -5.00 21.78
N ALA A 180 -14.20 -4.24 22.60
CA ALA A 180 -15.35 -4.74 23.36
C ALA A 180 -16.50 -5.19 22.46
N ALA A 181 -16.79 -4.45 21.38
CA ALA A 181 -17.80 -4.83 20.40
C ALA A 181 -17.45 -6.14 19.67
N ILE A 182 -16.19 -6.37 19.37
CA ILE A 182 -15.71 -7.63 18.79
C ILE A 182 -15.84 -8.76 19.80
N ALA A 183 -15.36 -8.56 21.02
CA ALA A 183 -15.41 -9.57 22.08
C ALA A 183 -16.83 -10.02 22.42
N SER A 184 -17.81 -9.10 22.34
CA SER A 184 -19.24 -9.39 22.58
C SER A 184 -19.98 -9.90 21.33
N GLY A 185 -19.29 -10.09 20.19
CA GLY A 185 -19.91 -10.53 18.93
C GLY A 185 -20.77 -9.47 18.22
N LYS A 186 -20.78 -8.22 18.71
CA LYS A 186 -21.54 -7.11 18.11
C LYS A 186 -20.87 -6.52 16.87
N ALA A 187 -19.57 -6.75 16.68
CA ALA A 187 -18.84 -6.29 15.50
C ALA A 187 -17.87 -7.35 14.97
N PRO A 188 -17.67 -7.44 13.65
CA PRO A 188 -16.61 -8.24 13.06
C PRO A 188 -15.25 -7.56 13.24
N ALA A 189 -14.16 -8.33 13.14
CA ALA A 189 -12.79 -7.82 13.22
C ALA A 189 -12.41 -6.82 12.12
N ALA A 190 -13.17 -6.76 11.02
CA ALA A 190 -12.96 -5.81 9.93
C ALA A 190 -13.93 -4.62 10.07
N MET A 191 -13.41 -3.45 10.42
CA MET A 191 -14.19 -2.23 10.66
C MET A 191 -15.15 -1.90 9.50
N ARG A 192 -14.72 -2.07 8.24
CA ARG A 192 -15.56 -1.81 7.06
C ARG A 192 -16.82 -2.67 6.95
N ARG A 193 -16.93 -3.73 7.76
CA ARG A 193 -18.11 -4.61 7.86
C ARG A 193 -18.90 -4.39 9.15
N ALA A 194 -18.51 -3.38 9.92
CA ALA A 194 -19.19 -3.03 11.17
C ALA A 194 -20.65 -2.62 10.91
N PRO A 195 -21.55 -2.89 11.85
CA PRO A 195 -22.94 -2.42 11.81
C PRO A 195 -23.02 -0.90 11.63
N ALA A 196 -24.13 -0.42 11.06
CA ALA A 196 -24.27 0.99 10.69
C ALA A 196 -24.29 1.95 11.89
N ASP A 197 -24.73 1.48 13.04
CA ASP A 197 -24.85 2.22 14.31
C ASP A 197 -23.53 2.26 15.13
N LEU A 198 -22.63 1.31 14.90
CA LEU A 198 -21.37 1.22 15.65
C LEU A 198 -20.53 2.51 15.59
N PRO A 199 -20.36 3.18 14.44
CA PRO A 199 -19.57 4.41 14.37
C PRO A 199 -20.05 5.51 15.31
N ALA A 200 -21.36 5.72 15.43
CA ALA A 200 -21.94 6.71 16.33
C ALA A 200 -21.71 6.35 17.80
N ALA A 201 -21.85 5.06 18.15
CA ALA A 201 -21.58 4.57 19.49
C ALA A 201 -20.11 4.74 19.89
N LEU A 202 -19.16 4.46 18.97
CA LEU A 202 -17.72 4.64 19.19
C LEU A 202 -17.35 6.12 19.31
N ALA A 203 -17.94 7.00 18.48
CA ALA A 203 -17.71 8.44 18.55
C ALA A 203 -18.19 9.03 19.89
N ALA A 204 -19.36 8.61 20.36
CA ALA A 204 -19.89 9.02 21.67
C ALA A 204 -18.99 8.53 22.83
N ALA A 205 -18.54 7.27 22.81
CA ALA A 205 -17.62 6.72 23.80
C ALA A 205 -16.28 7.47 23.84
N ALA A 206 -15.78 7.88 22.68
CA ALA A 206 -14.56 8.67 22.52
C ALA A 206 -14.75 10.18 22.77
N ARG A 207 -15.97 10.63 23.04
CA ARG A 207 -16.35 12.05 23.25
C ARG A 207 -15.90 12.96 22.11
N LEU A 208 -16.02 12.47 20.89
CA LEU A 208 -15.67 13.27 19.71
C LEU A 208 -16.61 14.46 19.54
N ALA A 209 -16.09 15.60 19.16
CA ALA A 209 -16.87 16.73 18.69
C ALA A 209 -17.55 16.39 17.35
N PRO A 210 -18.53 17.17 16.89
CA PRO A 210 -19.24 16.91 15.64
C PRO A 210 -18.29 16.62 14.47
N PRO A 211 -18.69 15.76 13.51
CA PRO A 211 -17.82 15.39 12.39
C PRO A 211 -17.59 16.59 11.47
N ALA A 212 -16.33 16.73 11.05
CA ALA A 212 -15.95 17.60 9.94
C ALA A 212 -15.26 16.76 8.86
N ILE A 213 -15.56 17.11 7.61
CA ILE A 213 -14.98 16.41 6.46
C ILE A 213 -13.65 17.10 6.12
N PRO A 214 -12.52 16.38 6.14
CA PRO A 214 -11.25 16.94 5.69
C PRO A 214 -11.32 17.45 4.26
N ARG A 215 -10.61 18.54 3.98
CA ARG A 215 -10.57 19.12 2.63
C ARG A 215 -10.09 18.08 1.62
N SER A 216 -10.78 18.00 0.47
CA SER A 216 -10.32 17.20 -0.66
C SER A 216 -9.00 17.77 -1.20
N ARG A 217 -8.05 16.90 -1.46
CA ARG A 217 -6.73 17.23 -2.01
C ARG A 217 -6.47 16.39 -3.25
N PRO A 218 -5.68 16.89 -4.22
CA PRO A 218 -5.29 16.12 -5.39
C PRO A 218 -4.64 14.78 -4.99
N ALA A 219 -4.91 13.74 -5.75
CA ALA A 219 -4.24 12.46 -5.55
C ALA A 219 -2.73 12.61 -5.81
N THR A 220 -1.90 12.06 -4.91
CA THR A 220 -0.46 12.09 -5.09
C THR A 220 -0.03 11.20 -6.25
N PRO A 221 0.92 11.63 -7.09
CA PRO A 221 1.52 10.79 -8.10
C PRO A 221 2.10 9.50 -7.49
N ARG A 222 1.86 8.38 -8.14
CA ARG A 222 2.40 7.08 -7.70
C ARG A 222 3.84 6.86 -8.16
N ALA A 223 4.32 7.70 -9.07
CA ALA A 223 5.70 7.83 -9.53
C ALA A 223 5.89 9.26 -10.06
N GLY A 224 7.12 9.73 -10.11
CA GLY A 224 7.48 11.04 -10.64
C GLY A 224 7.95 12.03 -9.57
N ILE A 225 8.09 13.28 -9.98
CA ILE A 225 8.55 14.38 -9.12
C ILE A 225 7.39 14.85 -8.24
N LEU A 226 7.70 15.10 -6.98
CA LEU A 226 6.82 15.76 -6.01
C LEU A 226 7.34 17.18 -5.81
N GLU A 227 6.60 18.15 -6.31
CA GLU A 227 6.88 19.56 -6.02
C GLU A 227 6.28 19.93 -4.66
N MET A 228 7.07 20.60 -3.84
CA MET A 228 6.66 21.06 -2.50
C MET A 228 6.39 22.55 -2.49
N PRO A 229 5.44 23.04 -1.66
CA PRO A 229 5.08 24.46 -1.62
C PRO A 229 6.21 25.40 -1.21
N ASP A 230 7.23 24.90 -0.52
CA ASP A 230 8.42 25.65 -0.11
C ASP A 230 9.53 25.72 -1.17
N GLY A 231 9.26 25.20 -2.37
CA GLY A 231 10.23 25.08 -3.47
C GLY A 231 11.12 23.85 -3.36
N GLY A 232 10.98 23.03 -2.33
CA GLY A 232 11.62 21.71 -2.23
C GLY A 232 11.06 20.73 -3.24
N ALA A 233 11.74 19.62 -3.41
CA ALA A 233 11.26 18.54 -4.27
C ALA A 233 11.56 17.16 -3.68
N GLY A 234 10.69 16.22 -3.96
CA GLY A 234 10.89 14.79 -3.75
C GLY A 234 10.75 14.01 -5.06
N VAL A 235 11.09 12.74 -5.01
CA VAL A 235 10.87 11.83 -6.14
C VAL A 235 10.23 10.54 -5.65
N VAL A 236 9.18 10.11 -6.32
CA VAL A 236 8.58 8.79 -6.13
C VAL A 236 9.03 7.88 -7.25
N VAL A 237 9.62 6.75 -6.90
CA VAL A 237 9.90 5.66 -7.85
C VAL A 237 9.10 4.43 -7.47
N ALA A 238 8.52 3.75 -8.44
CA ALA A 238 7.72 2.57 -8.20
C ALA A 238 8.34 1.35 -8.87
N PRO A 239 8.63 0.28 -8.13
CA PRO A 239 8.93 -1.01 -8.75
C PRO A 239 7.68 -1.53 -9.47
N PRO A 240 7.80 -2.07 -10.68
CA PRO A 240 6.66 -2.68 -11.36
C PRO A 240 5.94 -3.69 -10.47
N PHE A 241 4.64 -3.45 -10.24
CA PHE A 241 3.78 -4.26 -9.37
C PHE A 241 4.30 -4.43 -7.93
N GLY A 242 5.17 -3.51 -7.48
CA GLY A 242 5.77 -3.50 -6.13
C GLY A 242 6.92 -4.47 -5.95
N ARG A 243 7.50 -5.09 -7.00
CA ARG A 243 8.64 -6.01 -6.91
C ARG A 243 9.96 -5.34 -7.22
N LEU A 244 10.94 -5.56 -6.34
CA LEU A 244 12.35 -5.20 -6.48
C LEU A 244 13.22 -6.45 -6.48
N GLU A 245 14.31 -6.41 -7.22
CA GLU A 245 15.46 -7.28 -7.00
C GLU A 245 16.42 -6.63 -6.00
N ALA A 246 17.17 -7.42 -5.25
CA ALA A 246 18.11 -6.91 -4.26
C ALA A 246 19.16 -5.95 -4.85
N ALA A 247 19.58 -6.18 -6.11
CA ALA A 247 20.48 -5.28 -6.83
C ALA A 247 19.88 -3.87 -6.99
N GLN A 248 18.59 -3.76 -7.36
CA GLN A 248 17.89 -2.49 -7.47
C GLN A 248 17.80 -1.76 -6.11
N LEU A 249 17.64 -2.51 -5.01
CA LEU A 249 17.61 -1.90 -3.68
C LEU A 249 18.99 -1.34 -3.27
N ILE A 250 20.09 -1.96 -3.72
CA ILE A 250 21.46 -1.43 -3.56
C ILE A 250 21.62 -0.13 -4.33
N GLU A 251 21.11 -0.06 -5.56
CA GLU A 251 21.14 1.17 -6.37
C GLU A 251 20.34 2.29 -5.69
N VAL A 252 19.12 1.99 -5.21
CA VAL A 252 18.29 2.93 -4.44
C VAL A 252 19.06 3.47 -3.22
N ALA A 253 19.79 2.62 -2.51
CA ALA A 253 20.63 3.04 -1.38
C ALA A 253 21.77 3.98 -1.80
N GLY A 254 22.35 3.76 -3.00
CA GLY A 254 23.34 4.63 -3.59
C GLY A 254 22.75 6.00 -3.97
N TRP A 255 21.59 6.00 -4.60
CA TRP A 255 20.90 7.22 -5.02
C TRP A 255 20.44 8.06 -3.82
N ALA A 256 19.95 7.42 -2.75
CA ALA A 256 19.57 8.11 -1.53
C ALA A 256 20.72 8.95 -0.95
N LYS A 257 21.94 8.40 -0.96
CA LYS A 257 23.14 9.11 -0.50
C LYS A 257 23.62 10.19 -1.48
N ARG A 258 23.49 9.92 -2.79
CA ARG A 258 24.03 10.81 -3.82
C ARG A 258 23.14 12.01 -4.10
N PHE A 259 21.82 11.83 -4.11
CA PHE A 259 20.87 12.83 -4.59
C PHE A 259 19.96 13.37 -3.49
N GLY A 260 19.84 12.65 -2.37
CA GLY A 260 19.04 13.01 -1.21
C GLY A 260 19.89 13.15 0.06
N ASP A 261 19.24 12.94 1.19
CA ASP A 261 19.85 13.00 2.54
C ASP A 261 20.23 11.62 3.10
N GLY A 262 20.28 10.60 2.26
CA GLY A 262 20.61 9.24 2.65
C GLY A 262 19.42 8.40 3.15
N GLU A 263 18.21 8.95 3.07
CA GLU A 263 16.98 8.31 3.52
C GLU A 263 16.00 8.13 2.34
N VAL A 264 15.22 7.04 2.41
CA VAL A 264 14.02 6.85 1.59
C VAL A 264 12.84 6.46 2.47
N ARG A 265 11.62 6.58 1.95
CA ARG A 265 10.37 6.20 2.59
C ARG A 265 9.59 5.22 1.73
N LEU A 266 9.04 4.19 2.37
CA LEU A 266 8.14 3.26 1.69
C LEU A 266 6.75 3.88 1.54
N SER A 267 6.22 3.86 0.33
CA SER A 267 4.88 4.37 0.04
C SER A 267 3.83 3.25 0.13
N PRO A 268 2.64 3.52 0.66
CA PRO A 268 1.53 2.56 0.67
C PRO A 268 0.98 2.25 -0.74
N TRP A 269 1.44 2.96 -1.76
CA TRP A 269 1.18 2.63 -3.17
C TRP A 269 2.30 1.82 -3.82
N ARG A 270 3.10 1.07 -3.01
CA ARG A 270 4.17 0.17 -3.46
C ARG A 270 5.33 0.88 -4.11
N GLY A 271 5.54 2.15 -3.75
CA GLY A 271 6.64 2.97 -4.21
C GLY A 271 7.70 3.20 -3.14
N ILE A 272 8.77 3.85 -3.55
CA ILE A 272 9.84 4.38 -2.72
C ILE A 272 9.88 5.89 -2.95
N VAL A 273 9.83 6.66 -1.88
CA VAL A 273 9.89 8.12 -1.93
C VAL A 273 11.26 8.57 -1.45
N PHE A 274 11.91 9.40 -2.25
CA PHE A 274 13.05 10.22 -1.86
C PHE A 274 12.48 11.55 -1.39
N PRO A 275 12.41 11.81 -0.08
CA PRO A 275 11.63 12.93 0.45
C PRO A 275 12.31 14.29 0.28
N SER A 276 13.58 14.32 -0.09
CA SER A 276 14.35 15.52 -0.30
C SER A 276 15.37 15.29 -1.41
N VAL A 277 15.16 15.92 -2.54
CA VAL A 277 16.06 15.85 -3.70
C VAL A 277 16.28 17.27 -4.21
N ARG A 278 17.54 17.65 -4.41
CA ARG A 278 17.84 18.97 -4.96
C ARG A 278 17.37 19.09 -6.41
N PRO A 279 16.82 20.25 -6.83
CA PRO A 279 16.26 20.43 -8.17
C PRO A 279 17.18 20.00 -9.30
N GLU A 280 18.47 20.29 -9.21
CA GLU A 280 19.48 19.92 -10.21
C GLU A 280 19.71 18.40 -10.35
N HIS A 281 19.22 17.60 -9.40
CA HIS A 281 19.37 16.15 -9.38
C HIS A 281 18.14 15.40 -9.83
N LEU A 282 16.98 16.05 -9.97
CA LEU A 282 15.71 15.41 -10.28
C LEU A 282 15.77 14.60 -11.59
N ALA A 283 16.26 15.22 -12.66
CA ALA A 283 16.39 14.56 -13.96
C ALA A 283 17.36 13.37 -13.94
N ALA A 284 18.48 13.50 -13.22
CA ALA A 284 19.46 12.42 -13.11
C ALA A 284 18.91 11.23 -12.32
N LEU A 285 18.22 11.48 -11.20
CA LEU A 285 17.62 10.42 -10.39
C LEU A 285 16.52 9.69 -11.15
N THR A 286 15.61 10.41 -11.81
CA THR A 286 14.52 9.80 -12.59
C THR A 286 15.06 8.97 -13.75
N ALA A 287 16.07 9.47 -14.48
CA ALA A 287 16.71 8.73 -15.57
C ALA A 287 17.37 7.42 -15.09
N LEU A 288 18.12 7.47 -13.97
CA LEU A 288 18.73 6.29 -13.38
C LEU A 288 17.69 5.28 -12.90
N ALA A 289 16.60 5.73 -12.29
CA ALA A 289 15.52 4.87 -11.86
C ALA A 289 14.86 4.15 -13.05
N CYS A 290 14.56 4.88 -14.13
CA CYS A 290 14.03 4.27 -15.36
C CYS A 290 15.03 3.28 -15.98
N GLY A 291 16.32 3.63 -16.03
CA GLY A 291 17.39 2.75 -16.54
C GLY A 291 17.53 1.45 -15.72
N ALA A 292 17.25 1.49 -14.42
CA ALA A 292 17.19 0.33 -13.56
C ALA A 292 15.86 -0.46 -13.64
N GLY A 293 14.94 -0.09 -14.52
CA GLY A 293 13.64 -0.75 -14.70
C GLY A 293 12.56 -0.35 -13.69
N LEU A 294 12.82 0.66 -12.85
CA LEU A 294 11.81 1.26 -11.99
C LEU A 294 10.96 2.27 -12.79
N ILE A 295 9.78 2.57 -12.27
CA ILE A 295 8.88 3.55 -12.87
C ILE A 295 9.11 4.88 -12.17
N ALA A 296 9.48 5.91 -12.93
CA ALA A 296 9.59 7.29 -12.46
C ALA A 296 8.69 8.26 -13.26
N GLU A 297 7.90 7.74 -14.21
CA GLU A 297 6.97 8.52 -15.01
C GLU A 297 5.54 8.35 -14.48
N PRO A 298 4.81 9.45 -14.17
CA PRO A 298 3.44 9.38 -13.62
C PRO A 298 2.45 8.69 -14.56
N GLY A 299 2.68 8.79 -15.87
CA GLY A 299 1.81 8.23 -16.93
C GLY A 299 2.10 6.78 -17.30
N ASP A 300 3.04 6.10 -16.63
CA ASP A 300 3.37 4.71 -16.97
C ASP A 300 2.16 3.79 -16.75
N PRO A 301 1.71 3.05 -17.77
CA PRO A 301 0.50 2.23 -17.69
C PRO A 301 0.60 1.11 -16.64
N ARG A 302 1.81 0.67 -16.27
CA ARG A 302 2.02 -0.34 -15.23
C ARG A 302 1.53 0.12 -13.84
N LEU A 303 1.45 1.42 -13.60
CA LEU A 303 0.91 1.99 -12.35
C LEU A 303 -0.60 1.76 -12.18
N ALA A 304 -1.32 1.57 -13.27
CA ALA A 304 -2.76 1.30 -13.28
C ALA A 304 -3.10 -0.20 -13.25
N VAL A 305 -2.08 -1.09 -13.23
CA VAL A 305 -2.26 -2.54 -13.16
C VAL A 305 -1.85 -3.07 -11.81
N PHE A 306 -2.76 -3.78 -11.14
CA PHE A 306 -2.47 -4.47 -9.89
C PHE A 306 -2.18 -5.95 -10.17
N ALA A 307 -1.05 -6.45 -9.70
CA ALA A 307 -0.71 -7.87 -9.80
C ALA A 307 -0.26 -8.43 -8.43
N CYS A 308 -0.75 -9.60 -8.08
CA CYS A 308 -0.22 -10.36 -6.95
C CYS A 308 1.07 -11.09 -7.34
N PRO A 309 1.80 -11.75 -6.42
CA PRO A 309 3.00 -12.51 -6.78
C PRO A 309 2.78 -13.51 -7.92
N GLY A 310 1.67 -14.23 -7.93
CA GLY A 310 1.40 -15.23 -8.95
C GLY A 310 2.30 -16.47 -8.86
N GLY A 311 2.20 -17.35 -9.83
CA GLY A 311 3.11 -18.47 -9.98
C GLY A 311 4.47 -18.03 -10.55
N PRO A 312 5.57 -18.69 -10.15
CA PRO A 312 5.66 -19.78 -9.17
C PRO A 312 5.70 -19.32 -7.70
N ASP A 313 5.73 -18.02 -7.41
CA ASP A 313 5.97 -17.44 -6.08
C ASP A 313 4.78 -17.63 -5.11
N CYS A 314 3.64 -18.12 -5.59
CA CYS A 314 2.44 -18.36 -4.79
C CYS A 314 1.82 -19.73 -5.11
N ALA A 315 1.78 -20.63 -4.14
CA ALA A 315 1.22 -21.96 -4.29
C ALA A 315 -0.28 -21.99 -4.67
N ASN A 316 -1.03 -20.89 -4.43
CA ASN A 316 -2.42 -20.78 -4.81
C ASN A 316 -2.65 -20.26 -6.24
N ALA A 317 -1.58 -19.94 -6.98
CA ALA A 317 -1.67 -19.33 -8.29
C ALA A 317 -1.34 -20.34 -9.39
N SER A 318 -2.18 -20.38 -10.42
CA SER A 318 -1.98 -21.21 -11.62
C SER A 318 -1.40 -20.43 -12.81
N VAL A 319 -1.10 -19.13 -12.64
CA VAL A 319 -0.69 -18.21 -13.70
C VAL A 319 0.42 -17.27 -13.22
N ALA A 320 1.26 -16.78 -14.16
CA ALA A 320 2.38 -15.87 -13.88
C ALA A 320 1.92 -14.40 -13.91
N THR A 321 1.16 -13.98 -12.92
CA THR A 321 0.42 -12.72 -12.90
C THR A 321 1.25 -11.48 -13.22
N ARG A 322 2.49 -11.34 -12.71
CA ARG A 322 3.33 -10.15 -12.94
C ARG A 322 3.86 -10.07 -14.36
N ARG A 323 4.27 -11.21 -14.92
CA ARG A 323 4.67 -11.28 -16.32
C ARG A 323 3.49 -10.90 -17.23
N ASP A 324 2.33 -11.47 -16.95
CA ASP A 324 1.12 -11.24 -17.72
C ASP A 324 0.61 -9.80 -17.52
N ALA A 325 0.72 -9.24 -16.31
CA ALA A 325 0.41 -7.83 -16.04
C ALA A 325 1.27 -6.84 -16.86
N SER A 326 2.56 -7.14 -17.08
CA SER A 326 3.42 -6.32 -17.93
C SER A 326 2.94 -6.32 -19.39
N ARG A 327 2.53 -7.48 -19.91
CA ARG A 327 1.98 -7.62 -21.26
C ARG A 327 0.67 -6.85 -21.42
N LEU A 328 -0.20 -6.98 -20.42
CA LEU A 328 -1.51 -6.31 -20.40
C LEU A 328 -1.35 -4.78 -20.28
N ALA A 329 -0.40 -4.29 -19.47
CA ALA A 329 -0.12 -2.87 -19.37
C ALA A 329 0.31 -2.27 -20.72
N ALA A 330 1.13 -3.01 -21.50
CA ALA A 330 1.53 -2.59 -22.83
C ALA A 330 0.36 -2.62 -23.83
N ALA A 331 -0.49 -3.65 -23.78
CA ALA A 331 -1.62 -3.80 -24.70
C ALA A 331 -2.77 -2.83 -24.43
N ALA A 332 -3.04 -2.52 -23.15
CA ALA A 332 -4.17 -1.70 -22.71
C ALA A 332 -3.82 -0.22 -22.51
N GLY A 333 -2.75 0.29 -23.12
CA GLY A 333 -2.27 1.66 -22.91
C GLY A 333 -3.34 2.76 -23.00
N PRO A 334 -4.18 2.81 -24.07
CA PRO A 334 -5.25 3.79 -24.19
C PRO A 334 -6.26 3.71 -23.04
N LEU A 335 -6.78 2.52 -22.73
CA LEU A 335 -7.70 2.25 -21.64
C LEU A 335 -7.15 2.72 -20.28
N LEU A 336 -5.89 2.42 -20.00
CA LEU A 336 -5.24 2.75 -18.72
C LEU A 336 -4.97 4.25 -18.58
N ARG A 337 -4.61 4.95 -19.68
CA ARG A 337 -4.50 6.41 -19.69
C ARG A 337 -5.87 7.09 -19.48
N GLY A 338 -6.95 6.45 -19.87
CA GLY A 338 -8.32 6.87 -19.57
C GLY A 338 -8.75 6.67 -18.11
N GLY A 339 -7.84 6.29 -17.22
CA GLY A 339 -8.08 6.13 -15.78
C GLY A 339 -8.63 4.76 -15.37
N ALA A 340 -8.81 3.81 -16.30
CA ALA A 340 -9.22 2.46 -15.96
C ALA A 340 -8.11 1.73 -15.19
N ARG A 341 -8.51 0.75 -14.39
CA ARG A 341 -7.59 -0.11 -13.61
C ARG A 341 -7.80 -1.57 -13.97
N ILE A 342 -6.72 -2.31 -14.10
CA ILE A 342 -6.73 -3.76 -14.34
C ILE A 342 -6.19 -4.47 -13.11
N HIS A 343 -6.87 -5.54 -12.68
CA HIS A 343 -6.39 -6.41 -11.61
C HIS A 343 -6.09 -7.80 -12.15
N VAL A 344 -4.83 -8.25 -12.03
CA VAL A 344 -4.37 -9.58 -12.41
C VAL A 344 -4.13 -10.40 -11.15
N SER A 345 -5.00 -11.32 -10.85
CA SER A 345 -4.97 -12.14 -9.64
C SER A 345 -4.67 -13.60 -9.97
N GLY A 346 -3.77 -14.24 -9.24
CA GLY A 346 -3.45 -15.65 -9.38
C GLY A 346 -4.55 -16.60 -8.87
N CYS A 347 -5.48 -16.09 -8.07
CA CYS A 347 -6.62 -16.84 -7.53
C CYS A 347 -7.71 -15.89 -7.00
N ALA A 348 -8.85 -16.45 -6.56
CA ALA A 348 -10.00 -15.68 -6.07
C ALA A 348 -9.75 -14.88 -4.75
N LYS A 349 -8.58 -15.02 -4.09
CA LYS A 349 -8.24 -14.23 -2.88
C LYS A 349 -8.10 -12.73 -3.16
N GLY A 350 -7.66 -12.34 -4.37
CA GLY A 350 -7.52 -10.94 -4.75
C GLY A 350 -6.51 -10.14 -3.92
N CYS A 351 -5.36 -10.74 -3.59
CA CYS A 351 -4.39 -10.16 -2.62
C CYS A 351 -3.83 -8.80 -3.03
N ALA A 352 -3.73 -8.51 -4.35
CA ALA A 352 -3.19 -7.25 -4.84
C ALA A 352 -4.22 -6.12 -4.78
N HIS A 353 -5.47 -6.42 -5.08
CA HIS A 353 -6.58 -5.46 -5.10
C HIS A 353 -7.91 -6.20 -4.83
N PRO A 354 -8.38 -6.22 -3.57
CA PRO A 354 -9.61 -6.97 -3.25
C PRO A 354 -10.90 -6.28 -3.72
N GLY A 355 -10.80 -5.01 -4.13
CA GLY A 355 -11.92 -4.20 -4.62
C GLY A 355 -12.26 -4.48 -6.09
N ARG A 356 -13.19 -3.68 -6.61
CA ARG A 356 -13.61 -3.71 -8.02
C ARG A 356 -12.56 -3.02 -8.89
N ALA A 357 -12.32 -3.55 -10.09
CA ALA A 357 -11.54 -2.91 -11.13
C ALA A 357 -12.34 -2.91 -12.44
N ALA A 358 -11.95 -2.08 -13.41
CA ALA A 358 -12.59 -2.07 -14.72
C ALA A 358 -12.49 -3.45 -15.38
N LEU A 359 -11.33 -4.10 -15.24
CA LEU A 359 -11.10 -5.48 -15.66
C LEU A 359 -10.38 -6.24 -14.54
N THR A 360 -10.93 -7.36 -14.11
CA THR A 360 -10.31 -8.27 -13.16
C THR A 360 -10.11 -9.64 -13.82
N LEU A 361 -8.88 -10.11 -13.81
CA LEU A 361 -8.46 -11.40 -14.35
C LEU A 361 -8.09 -12.31 -13.18
N VAL A 362 -8.73 -13.46 -13.09
CA VAL A 362 -8.53 -14.42 -12.00
C VAL A 362 -7.99 -15.72 -12.56
N GLY A 363 -6.77 -16.10 -12.18
CA GLY A 363 -6.11 -17.32 -12.64
C GLY A 363 -6.92 -18.58 -12.36
N ASP A 364 -7.04 -19.44 -13.38
CA ASP A 364 -7.80 -20.67 -13.40
C ASP A 364 -7.18 -21.67 -14.39
N GLY A 365 -6.43 -22.66 -13.89
CA GLY A 365 -5.86 -23.74 -14.69
C GLY A 365 -5.01 -23.25 -15.88
N GLY A 366 -4.13 -22.26 -15.69
CA GLY A 366 -3.28 -21.68 -16.74
C GLY A 366 -3.96 -20.65 -17.65
N ALA A 367 -5.27 -20.44 -17.51
CA ALA A 367 -6.06 -19.40 -18.17
C ALA A 367 -6.57 -18.40 -17.13
N TYR A 368 -7.40 -17.45 -17.56
CA TYR A 368 -8.01 -16.45 -16.70
C TYR A 368 -9.53 -16.45 -16.83
N ARG A 369 -10.23 -16.45 -15.71
CA ARG A 369 -11.61 -16.00 -15.64
C ARG A 369 -11.64 -14.48 -15.74
N VAL A 370 -12.46 -13.96 -16.64
CA VAL A 370 -12.55 -12.53 -16.96
C VAL A 370 -13.78 -11.95 -16.27
N VAL A 371 -13.55 -10.93 -15.42
CA VAL A 371 -14.60 -10.21 -14.71
C VAL A 371 -14.51 -8.74 -15.10
N VAL A 372 -15.56 -8.19 -15.71
CA VAL A 372 -15.65 -6.78 -16.08
C VAL A 372 -16.35 -6.00 -14.98
N ALA A 373 -15.83 -4.81 -14.67
CA ALA A 373 -16.33 -3.90 -13.64
C ALA A 373 -16.61 -4.62 -12.30
N GLY A 374 -15.70 -5.52 -11.89
CA GLY A 374 -15.92 -6.38 -10.74
C GLY A 374 -14.67 -6.74 -9.94
N SER A 375 -14.86 -7.48 -8.86
CA SER A 375 -13.86 -8.01 -7.95
C SER A 375 -13.48 -9.46 -8.31
N PRO A 376 -12.40 -10.02 -7.73
CA PRO A 376 -12.00 -11.40 -8.00
C PRO A 376 -13.03 -12.48 -7.61
N ARG A 377 -14.05 -12.12 -6.85
CA ARG A 377 -15.10 -13.04 -6.38
C ARG A 377 -16.40 -12.93 -7.17
N ASP A 378 -16.50 -11.93 -8.05
CA ASP A 378 -17.68 -11.71 -8.85
C ASP A 378 -17.74 -12.74 -10.00
N PRO A 379 -18.93 -13.00 -10.58
CA PRO A 379 -19.09 -13.90 -11.71
C PRO A 379 -18.24 -13.48 -12.90
N ALA A 380 -17.59 -14.45 -13.53
CA ALA A 380 -16.84 -14.22 -14.77
C ALA A 380 -17.79 -14.24 -15.98
N ILE A 381 -17.47 -13.42 -16.98
CA ILE A 381 -18.19 -13.37 -18.25
C ILE A 381 -17.52 -14.22 -19.36
N ALA A 382 -16.26 -14.61 -19.14
CA ALA A 382 -15.51 -15.47 -20.07
C ALA A 382 -14.35 -16.18 -19.33
N ARG A 383 -13.79 -17.22 -19.97
CA ARG A 383 -12.52 -17.86 -19.60
C ARG A 383 -11.61 -17.86 -20.82
N LEU A 384 -10.45 -17.17 -20.74
CA LEU A 384 -9.59 -16.90 -21.88
C LEU A 384 -8.12 -17.14 -21.55
N ALA A 385 -7.32 -17.51 -22.54
CA ALA A 385 -5.87 -17.49 -22.45
C ALA A 385 -5.34 -16.05 -22.45
N ILE A 386 -4.15 -15.83 -21.88
CA ILE A 386 -3.56 -14.49 -21.80
C ILE A 386 -3.37 -13.84 -23.18
N GLY A 387 -3.04 -14.59 -24.22
CA GLY A 387 -2.88 -14.08 -25.59
C GLY A 387 -4.17 -13.49 -26.14
N ASP A 388 -5.29 -14.19 -25.94
CA ASP A 388 -6.61 -13.73 -26.41
C ASP A 388 -7.06 -12.45 -25.67
N ILE A 389 -6.73 -12.36 -24.39
CA ILE A 389 -7.02 -11.17 -23.58
C ILE A 389 -6.20 -9.98 -24.07
N GLU A 390 -4.92 -10.20 -24.33
CA GLU A 390 -4.00 -9.17 -24.83
C GLU A 390 -4.46 -8.63 -26.18
N GLU A 391 -4.83 -9.52 -27.12
CA GLU A 391 -5.32 -9.13 -28.43
C GLU A 391 -6.60 -8.28 -28.34
N ARG A 392 -7.57 -8.72 -27.52
CA ARG A 392 -8.81 -7.97 -27.32
C ARG A 392 -8.57 -6.59 -26.69
N LEU A 393 -7.63 -6.46 -25.76
CA LEU A 393 -7.32 -5.19 -25.08
C LEU A 393 -6.69 -4.16 -26.00
N ARG A 394 -5.98 -4.55 -27.05
CA ARG A 394 -5.36 -3.60 -28.01
C ARG A 394 -6.38 -2.68 -28.68
N SER A 395 -7.62 -3.11 -28.79
CA SER A 395 -8.72 -2.37 -29.45
C SER A 395 -9.70 -1.74 -28.45
N VAL A 396 -9.38 -1.75 -27.13
CA VAL A 396 -10.24 -1.17 -26.08
C VAL A 396 -9.69 0.18 -25.66
N GLU A 397 -10.48 1.21 -25.81
CA GLU A 397 -10.11 2.58 -25.43
C GLU A 397 -10.78 3.01 -24.12
N THR A 398 -12.00 2.55 -23.87
CA THR A 398 -12.79 2.92 -22.69
C THR A 398 -13.26 1.72 -21.87
N SER A 399 -13.59 1.96 -20.60
CA SER A 399 -14.16 0.90 -19.75
C SER A 399 -15.53 0.43 -20.21
N ALA A 400 -16.27 1.24 -20.97
CA ALA A 400 -17.59 0.87 -21.51
C ALA A 400 -17.46 -0.24 -22.56
N ASP A 401 -16.36 -0.27 -23.32
CA ASP A 401 -16.14 -1.25 -24.39
C ASP A 401 -15.79 -2.65 -23.86
N LEU A 402 -15.35 -2.76 -22.61
CA LEU A 402 -14.86 -4.01 -22.03
C LEU A 402 -15.91 -5.13 -22.09
N ALA A 403 -17.16 -4.84 -21.72
CA ALA A 403 -18.20 -5.86 -21.67
C ALA A 403 -18.45 -6.47 -23.04
N SER A 404 -18.57 -5.68 -24.09
CA SER A 404 -18.80 -6.15 -25.47
C SER A 404 -17.60 -6.90 -26.02
N ARG A 405 -16.38 -6.44 -25.73
CA ARG A 405 -15.14 -7.08 -26.21
C ARG A 405 -14.84 -8.41 -25.56
N PHE A 406 -15.26 -8.58 -24.31
CA PHE A 406 -15.06 -9.82 -23.56
C PHE A 406 -16.30 -10.71 -23.50
N ALA A 407 -17.47 -10.26 -23.99
CA ALA A 407 -18.62 -11.13 -24.18
C ALA A 407 -18.24 -12.29 -25.12
N GLY A 408 -18.32 -13.51 -24.64
CA GLY A 408 -17.97 -14.72 -25.38
C GLY A 408 -18.47 -15.95 -24.63
N LYS A 409 -18.61 -17.09 -25.33
CA LYS A 409 -19.05 -18.35 -24.72
C LYS A 409 -18.12 -18.70 -23.55
N ILE A 410 -18.73 -18.91 -22.38
CA ILE A 410 -18.12 -19.54 -21.21
C ILE A 410 -17.89 -21.03 -21.52
#